data_4c01029fca70b17bdf6cec00e194ebe7
#
_entry.id   4c01029fca70b17bdf6cec00e194ebe7
#
_cell.length_a   1.000
_cell.length_b   1.000
_cell.length_c   1.000
_cell.angle_alpha   90.00
_cell.angle_beta   90.00
_cell.angle_gamma   90.00
#
_symmetry.space_group_name_H-M   'P 1'
#
loop_
_entity.id
_entity.type
_entity.pdbx_description
1 polymer ?
#
loop_
_entity_poly.entity_id
_entity_poly.type
_entity_poly.pdbx_seq_one_letter_code
_entity_poly.pdbx_strand_id
1 'polypeptide(L)'
;MDSNSETVLVTWMNPEDKFLSKVEISCCSANDNLLGEPVLLDAVSTKVGFYQTSFPVEERGYVKIVAINEKGVRSEARTAEILSSQQNFVYRADYLMSSVIELFFGGRYNAWNENYPNATGPYWDGIAAVWGQGAAYSGFATMYKVAKETNNEKLSAKYAEKEETFLNSIDIFLNNGSGRKSLAYGTYIGPNDERYYDDNVWIGIEMANLYELTGNEVYLQHANTVWNFIKEGIDDVTGGGVYWKEGAESKHTCSTAPAAVMALKLYQLTKDESYLDIAKNLYSYCKDVLQDPNDYLFYDNVRLSNPSDKNSELKVSKDKFTYNSGQPMLAAAMLYQITKEEQFLEDAQNIAQSIYKKWFKNYHSSILNRDIMILSDQNTWFNAVMFRGFVELYKIDKNDVYVKAVRNTMEHAWQSNCRNRLTNLMSDDYTGSKNEKKWNIKTQGAFVEIFSLIGELEQLGCFQE
;
A
#
# COMPACT_ATOMS: atom_id res chain seq x y z
N MET A 1 26.47 27.99 10.55
CA MET A 1 25.93 27.01 9.58
C MET A 1 26.06 27.67 8.23
N ASP A 2 26.75 27.02 7.33
CA ASP A 2 26.84 27.50 5.95
C ASP A 2 25.42 27.51 5.37
N SER A 3 25.05 28.62 4.72
CA SER A 3 23.71 28.81 4.17
C SER A 3 23.33 27.78 3.07
N ASN A 4 24.30 26.97 2.65
CA ASN A 4 24.18 25.98 1.57
C ASN A 4 24.26 24.51 2.04
N SER A 5 24.14 24.22 3.34
CA SER A 5 24.17 22.85 3.84
C SER A 5 22.85 22.45 4.46
N GLU A 6 22.36 21.27 4.11
CA GLU A 6 21.20 20.62 4.74
C GLU A 6 21.66 19.65 5.83
N THR A 7 20.86 19.53 6.88
CA THR A 7 21.10 18.53 7.90
C THR A 7 20.57 17.18 7.41
N VAL A 8 21.44 16.20 7.34
CA VAL A 8 21.13 14.82 6.96
C VAL A 8 21.15 13.94 8.19
N LEU A 9 20.07 13.19 8.39
CA LEU A 9 19.99 12.14 9.40
C LEU A 9 20.29 10.80 8.72
N VAL A 10 21.37 10.15 9.13
CA VAL A 10 21.74 8.81 8.68
C VAL A 10 21.25 7.79 9.70
N THR A 11 20.49 6.80 9.25
CA THR A 11 20.03 5.69 10.09
C THR A 11 20.46 4.36 9.50
N TRP A 12 20.74 3.39 10.35
CA TRP A 12 21.13 2.04 9.92
C TRP A 12 20.69 0.99 10.94
N MET A 13 20.60 -0.25 10.47
CA MET A 13 20.47 -1.39 11.35
C MET A 13 21.83 -2.01 11.61
N ASN A 14 22.13 -2.25 12.88
CA ASN A 14 23.34 -2.95 13.26
C ASN A 14 23.21 -4.43 12.81
N PRO A 15 24.28 -5.02 12.25
CA PRO A 15 24.29 -6.45 11.98
C PRO A 15 24.13 -7.24 13.29
N GLU A 16 23.57 -8.44 13.19
CA GLU A 16 23.41 -9.37 14.32
C GLU A 16 24.77 -10.04 14.65
N ASP A 17 25.76 -9.22 14.95
CA ASP A 17 27.08 -9.68 15.40
C ASP A 17 27.30 -9.22 16.84
N LYS A 18 27.41 -10.21 17.75
CA LYS A 18 27.71 -9.96 19.17
C LYS A 18 29.09 -9.32 19.43
N PHE A 19 29.94 -9.29 18.43
CA PHE A 19 31.27 -8.66 18.47
C PHE A 19 31.34 -7.31 17.77
N LEU A 20 30.19 -6.78 17.31
CA LEU A 20 30.12 -5.44 16.75
C LEU A 20 30.63 -4.43 17.78
N SER A 21 31.63 -3.63 17.41
CA SER A 21 32.26 -2.65 18.29
C SER A 21 32.02 -1.21 17.84
N LYS A 22 32.18 -0.96 16.54
CA LYS A 22 32.09 0.38 15.98
C LYS A 22 31.37 0.40 14.64
N VAL A 23 30.87 1.58 14.29
CA VAL A 23 30.32 1.89 12.98
C VAL A 23 31.05 3.12 12.42
N GLU A 24 31.61 2.99 11.24
CA GLU A 24 32.21 4.09 10.52
C GLU A 24 31.24 4.64 9.47
N ILE A 25 31.07 5.95 9.43
CA ILE A 25 30.22 6.65 8.52
C ILE A 25 31.06 7.62 7.70
N SER A 26 30.96 7.53 6.38
CA SER A 26 31.63 8.43 5.44
C SER A 26 30.58 9.06 4.51
N CYS A 27 30.67 10.36 4.28
CA CYS A 27 29.92 11.04 3.23
C CYS A 27 30.80 11.15 1.98
N CYS A 28 30.25 10.80 0.84
CA CYS A 28 30.95 10.77 -0.44
C CYS A 28 30.18 11.56 -1.51
N SER A 29 30.90 12.21 -2.42
CA SER A 29 30.33 12.77 -3.63
C SER A 29 29.85 11.67 -4.60
N ALA A 30 29.14 12.06 -5.65
CA ALA A 30 28.73 11.14 -6.71
C ALA A 30 29.92 10.42 -7.40
N ASN A 31 31.11 11.01 -7.35
CA ASN A 31 32.35 10.47 -7.91
C ASN A 31 33.21 9.70 -6.89
N ASP A 32 32.63 9.28 -5.76
CA ASP A 32 33.26 8.51 -4.68
C ASP A 32 34.37 9.26 -3.91
N ASN A 33 34.45 10.58 -4.01
CA ASN A 33 35.36 11.36 -3.20
C ASN A 33 34.77 11.61 -1.82
N LEU A 34 35.61 11.46 -0.77
CA LEU A 34 35.19 11.79 0.60
C LEU A 34 34.89 13.30 0.74
N LEU A 35 33.76 13.60 1.35
CA LEU A 35 33.29 14.96 1.66
C LEU A 35 33.55 15.33 3.12
N GLY A 36 34.70 14.98 3.62
CA GLY A 36 35.13 15.18 5.00
C GLY A 36 35.77 13.93 5.59
N GLU A 37 36.22 14.03 6.84
CA GLU A 37 36.79 12.89 7.54
C GLU A 37 35.68 11.89 7.92
N PRO A 38 35.93 10.58 7.78
CA PRO A 38 35.02 9.55 8.27
C PRO A 38 34.74 9.66 9.77
N VAL A 39 33.51 9.50 10.18
CA VAL A 39 33.11 9.53 11.59
C VAL A 39 33.05 8.12 12.12
N LEU A 40 33.73 7.87 13.23
CA LEU A 40 33.76 6.59 13.91
C LEU A 40 32.91 6.66 15.18
N LEU A 41 31.86 5.88 15.24
CA LEU A 41 30.93 5.81 16.37
C LEU A 41 31.06 4.46 17.08
N ASP A 42 30.92 4.48 18.40
CA ASP A 42 30.78 3.24 19.15
C ASP A 42 29.43 2.57 18.80
N ALA A 43 29.45 1.27 18.61
CA ALA A 43 28.22 0.54 18.31
C ALA A 43 27.27 0.60 19.50
N VAL A 44 26.10 1.14 19.28
CA VAL A 44 25.05 1.17 20.29
C VAL A 44 24.39 -0.21 20.39
N SER A 45 23.99 -0.60 21.58
CA SER A 45 23.32 -1.88 21.83
C SER A 45 21.92 -1.98 21.23
N THR A 46 21.42 -0.90 20.64
CA THR A 46 20.12 -0.86 19.94
C THR A 46 20.26 -1.43 18.53
N LYS A 47 19.21 -2.11 18.04
CA LYS A 47 19.18 -2.66 16.68
C LYS A 47 19.34 -1.57 15.60
N VAL A 48 18.90 -0.34 15.87
CA VAL A 48 18.98 0.81 14.97
C VAL A 48 19.96 1.85 15.53
N GLY A 49 20.96 2.21 14.72
CA GLY A 49 21.85 3.32 14.99
C GLY A 49 21.44 4.59 14.22
N PHE A 50 21.92 5.74 14.65
CA PHE A 50 21.71 7.00 13.95
C PHE A 50 22.88 7.98 14.12
N TYR A 51 23.06 8.84 13.12
CA TYR A 51 24.01 9.94 13.15
C TYR A 51 23.45 11.11 12.34
N GLN A 52 23.63 12.32 12.86
CA GLN A 52 23.22 13.55 12.19
C GLN A 52 24.45 14.30 11.71
N THR A 53 24.48 14.65 10.43
CA THR A 53 25.57 15.41 9.80
C THR A 53 25.00 16.53 8.92
N SER A 54 25.86 17.42 8.44
CA SER A 54 25.52 18.43 7.45
C SER A 54 26.13 18.07 6.10
N PHE A 55 25.39 18.32 5.03
CA PHE A 55 25.79 18.01 3.67
C PHE A 55 25.52 19.20 2.75
N PRO A 56 26.41 19.52 1.79
CA PRO A 56 26.20 20.60 0.82
C PRO A 56 24.99 20.29 -0.09
N VAL A 57 24.04 21.22 -0.19
CA VAL A 57 22.77 21.03 -0.94
C VAL A 57 23.00 20.82 -2.44
N GLU A 58 24.06 21.38 -3.01
CA GLU A 58 24.36 21.33 -4.45
C GLU A 58 25.07 20.04 -4.88
N GLU A 59 25.54 19.22 -3.94
CA GLU A 59 26.24 17.98 -4.25
C GLU A 59 25.31 16.77 -4.15
N ARG A 60 25.21 16.02 -5.22
CA ARG A 60 24.68 14.66 -5.17
C ARG A 60 25.77 13.75 -4.63
N GLY A 61 25.43 13.00 -3.59
CA GLY A 61 26.38 12.10 -2.98
C GLY A 61 25.70 10.95 -2.28
N TYR A 62 26.47 10.18 -1.55
CA TYR A 62 25.98 9.06 -0.79
C TYR A 62 26.73 8.91 0.53
N VAL A 63 26.08 8.23 1.47
CA VAL A 63 26.70 7.82 2.74
C VAL A 63 27.17 6.38 2.59
N LYS A 64 28.41 6.11 3.04
CA LYS A 64 28.93 4.76 3.26
C LYS A 64 28.88 4.44 4.74
N ILE A 65 28.43 3.26 5.11
CA ILE A 65 28.46 2.73 6.47
C ILE A 65 29.20 1.40 6.47
N VAL A 66 30.16 1.28 7.40
CA VAL A 66 30.97 0.07 7.59
C VAL A 66 30.89 -0.35 9.05
N ALA A 67 30.51 -1.58 9.32
CA ALA A 67 30.54 -2.17 10.64
C ALA A 67 31.96 -2.68 10.94
N ILE A 68 32.44 -2.49 12.19
CA ILE A 68 33.77 -2.90 12.64
C ILE A 68 33.59 -3.69 13.92
N ASN A 69 34.15 -4.89 13.98
CA ASN A 69 34.12 -5.71 15.18
C ASN A 69 35.27 -5.41 16.15
N GLU A 70 35.23 -6.01 17.35
CA GLU A 70 36.25 -5.83 18.39
C GLU A 70 37.68 -6.20 17.94
N LYS A 71 37.82 -7.02 16.89
CA LYS A 71 39.12 -7.39 16.31
C LYS A 71 39.55 -6.44 15.18
N GLY A 72 38.80 -5.39 14.90
CA GLY A 72 39.07 -4.45 13.82
C GLY A 72 38.73 -4.96 12.42
N VAL A 73 38.03 -6.09 12.30
CA VAL A 73 37.57 -6.59 10.99
C VAL A 73 36.40 -5.73 10.52
N ARG A 74 36.46 -5.32 9.26
CA ARG A 74 35.50 -4.43 8.61
C ARG A 74 34.54 -5.23 7.73
N SER A 75 33.27 -4.87 7.75
CA SER A 75 32.28 -5.39 6.78
C SER A 75 32.49 -4.74 5.41
N GLU A 76 31.80 -5.28 4.40
CA GLU A 76 31.54 -4.55 3.18
C GLU A 76 30.76 -3.27 3.49
N ALA A 77 31.00 -2.22 2.71
CA ALA A 77 30.27 -0.95 2.87
C ALA A 77 28.83 -1.09 2.40
N ARG A 78 27.88 -0.60 3.19
CA ARG A 78 26.52 -0.32 2.74
C ARG A 78 26.44 1.15 2.35
N THR A 79 25.75 1.44 1.26
CA THR A 79 25.62 2.81 0.73
C THR A 79 24.16 3.22 0.65
N ALA A 80 23.89 4.51 0.95
CA ALA A 80 22.60 5.13 0.73
C ALA A 80 22.84 6.50 0.08
N GLU A 81 22.07 6.83 -0.96
CA GLU A 81 22.14 8.15 -1.58
C GLU A 81 21.69 9.22 -0.59
N ILE A 82 22.41 10.34 -0.58
CA ILE A 82 21.98 11.53 0.13
C ILE A 82 21.00 12.25 -0.77
N LEU A 83 19.81 12.40 -0.24
CA LEU A 83 18.69 12.95 -0.96
C LEU A 83 18.34 14.31 -0.35
N SER A 84 18.16 15.35 -1.17
CA SER A 84 17.74 16.66 -0.70
C SER A 84 16.34 16.63 -0.08
N SER A 85 15.99 17.60 0.76
CA SER A 85 14.65 17.72 1.37
C SER A 85 13.51 17.89 0.35
N GLN A 86 13.82 18.20 -0.91
CA GLN A 86 12.90 18.37 -2.02
C GLN A 86 12.57 17.08 -2.78
N GLN A 87 12.80 15.90 -2.19
CA GLN A 87 12.63 14.67 -2.91
C GLN A 87 11.20 14.37 -3.29
N ASN A 88 11.07 13.86 -4.52
CA ASN A 88 9.79 13.33 -4.99
C ASN A 88 9.35 12.11 -4.17
N PHE A 89 8.07 11.83 -4.22
CA PHE A 89 7.45 10.77 -3.44
C PHE A 89 7.90 9.36 -3.84
N VAL A 90 8.43 9.14 -5.03
CA VAL A 90 9.02 7.85 -5.44
C VAL A 90 10.18 7.45 -4.51
N TYR A 91 11.08 8.38 -4.20
CA TYR A 91 12.17 8.09 -3.28
C TYR A 91 11.71 7.92 -1.83
N ARG A 92 10.69 8.69 -1.39
CA ARG A 92 10.09 8.49 -0.06
C ARG A 92 9.46 7.11 0.06
N ALA A 93 8.79 6.63 -0.99
CA ALA A 93 8.28 5.27 -1.08
C ALA A 93 9.39 4.22 -0.99
N ASP A 94 10.48 4.42 -1.74
CA ASP A 94 11.64 3.53 -1.71
C ASP A 94 12.33 3.46 -0.35
N TYR A 95 12.49 4.61 0.32
CA TYR A 95 13.05 4.64 1.68
C TYR A 95 12.19 3.90 2.67
N LEU A 96 10.88 4.17 2.65
CA LEU A 96 9.96 3.47 3.53
C LEU A 96 9.96 1.99 3.23
N MET A 97 9.88 1.58 1.96
CA MET A 97 9.88 0.15 1.58
C MET A 97 11.18 -0.55 1.98
N SER A 98 12.32 0.13 1.87
CA SER A 98 13.60 -0.42 2.34
C SER A 98 13.59 -0.68 3.84
N SER A 99 13.08 0.27 4.64
CA SER A 99 12.91 0.10 6.08
C SER A 99 11.89 -1.02 6.42
N VAL A 100 10.82 -1.12 5.65
CA VAL A 100 9.80 -2.16 5.82
C VAL A 100 10.39 -3.55 5.57
N ILE A 101 11.15 -3.71 4.49
CA ILE A 101 11.84 -4.98 4.19
C ILE A 101 12.78 -5.34 5.35
N GLU A 102 13.58 -4.40 5.80
CA GLU A 102 14.59 -4.62 6.84
C GLU A 102 13.99 -4.96 8.21
N LEU A 103 12.87 -4.31 8.58
CA LEU A 103 12.31 -4.37 9.93
C LEU A 103 11.18 -5.40 10.08
N PHE A 104 10.49 -5.74 9.01
CA PHE A 104 9.31 -6.59 9.06
C PHE A 104 9.48 -7.92 8.31
N PHE A 105 10.34 -8.00 7.28
CA PHE A 105 10.45 -9.20 6.46
C PHE A 105 11.46 -10.20 7.00
N GLY A 106 11.11 -11.50 7.02
CA GLY A 106 12.02 -12.59 7.39
C GLY A 106 11.40 -13.60 8.34
N GLY A 107 12.21 -14.05 9.31
CA GLY A 107 11.79 -15.06 10.28
C GLY A 107 11.67 -16.47 9.68
N ARG A 108 11.01 -17.37 10.41
CA ARG A 108 10.88 -18.80 10.05
C ARG A 108 10.25 -19.04 8.69
N TYR A 109 9.29 -18.19 8.31
CA TYR A 109 8.49 -18.37 7.11
C TYR A 109 8.96 -17.48 5.95
N ASN A 110 10.00 -16.67 6.16
CA ASN A 110 10.46 -15.70 5.17
C ASN A 110 9.30 -14.84 4.63
N ALA A 111 8.53 -14.26 5.54
CA ALA A 111 7.31 -13.50 5.28
C ALA A 111 7.26 -12.24 6.17
N TRP A 112 6.20 -11.44 6.03
CA TRP A 112 6.04 -10.20 6.77
C TRP A 112 5.55 -10.44 8.20
N ASN A 113 6.23 -9.83 9.17
CA ASN A 113 5.77 -9.78 10.56
C ASN A 113 4.66 -8.72 10.72
N GLU A 114 3.75 -8.94 11.68
CA GLU A 114 2.60 -8.05 11.91
C GLU A 114 3.02 -6.67 12.41
N ASN A 115 4.01 -6.61 13.29
CA ASN A 115 4.39 -5.38 13.98
C ASN A 115 5.90 -5.26 14.21
N TYR A 116 6.36 -3.99 14.32
CA TYR A 116 7.69 -3.64 14.78
C TYR A 116 7.56 -2.62 15.95
N PRO A 117 8.41 -2.64 17.04
CA PRO A 117 9.59 -3.49 17.20
C PRO A 117 9.32 -4.91 17.69
N ASN A 118 8.17 -5.24 18.14
CA ASN A 118 7.89 -6.59 18.65
C ASN A 118 7.09 -7.37 17.62
N ALA A 119 7.66 -8.43 17.10
CA ALA A 119 7.01 -9.40 16.24
C ALA A 119 5.97 -10.24 17.05
N THR A 120 5.00 -9.56 17.67
CA THR A 120 3.86 -10.21 18.31
C THR A 120 2.64 -9.95 17.45
N GLY A 121 2.43 -10.82 16.48
CA GLY A 121 1.21 -10.87 15.69
C GLY A 121 0.12 -11.67 16.39
N PRO A 122 -0.98 -11.93 15.70
CA PRO A 122 -2.02 -12.85 16.15
C PRO A 122 -1.48 -14.27 16.31
N TYR A 123 -0.38 -14.58 15.65
CA TYR A 123 0.39 -15.79 15.93
C TYR A 123 1.51 -15.51 16.93
N TRP A 124 1.78 -16.50 17.71
CA TRP A 124 2.89 -16.54 18.67
C TRP A 124 4.28 -16.39 18.03
N ASP A 125 4.42 -16.62 16.71
CA ASP A 125 5.65 -16.42 15.92
C ASP A 125 5.75 -15.02 15.25
N GLY A 126 4.73 -14.17 15.42
CA GLY A 126 4.75 -12.77 14.97
C GLY A 126 4.38 -12.52 13.51
N ILE A 127 4.11 -13.57 12.74
CA ILE A 127 3.75 -13.41 11.32
C ILE A 127 2.41 -12.65 11.16
N ALA A 128 2.32 -11.77 10.17
CA ALA A 128 1.09 -11.08 9.85
C ALA A 128 0.06 -12.03 9.23
N ALA A 129 -1.23 -11.79 9.50
CA ALA A 129 -2.31 -12.40 8.75
C ALA A 129 -2.23 -12.02 7.27
N VAL A 130 -2.90 -12.79 6.40
CA VAL A 130 -2.85 -12.59 4.95
C VAL A 130 -3.21 -11.17 4.49
N TRP A 131 -4.11 -10.49 5.19
CA TRP A 131 -4.39 -9.07 4.96
C TRP A 131 -3.13 -8.20 5.12
N GLY A 132 -2.34 -8.41 6.17
CA GLY A 132 -1.06 -7.71 6.37
C GLY A 132 -0.03 -8.05 5.30
N GLN A 133 0.04 -9.33 4.90
CA GLN A 133 0.88 -9.77 3.77
C GLN A 133 0.47 -9.07 2.47
N GLY A 134 -0.83 -9.07 2.16
CA GLY A 134 -1.39 -8.43 0.97
C GLY A 134 -1.16 -6.92 0.94
N ALA A 135 -1.28 -6.22 2.07
CA ALA A 135 -1.01 -4.78 2.14
C ALA A 135 0.47 -4.44 1.85
N ALA A 136 1.41 -5.23 2.39
CA ALA A 136 2.83 -5.09 2.07
C ALA A 136 3.11 -5.41 0.60
N TYR A 137 2.44 -6.43 0.06
CA TYR A 137 2.55 -6.83 -1.34
C TYR A 137 2.01 -5.77 -2.29
N SER A 138 0.89 -5.11 -1.96
CA SER A 138 0.36 -3.97 -2.72
C SER A 138 1.35 -2.80 -2.76
N GLY A 139 1.96 -2.48 -1.62
CA GLY A 139 3.02 -1.46 -1.56
C GLY A 139 4.20 -1.80 -2.47
N PHE A 140 4.66 -3.06 -2.44
CA PHE A 140 5.72 -3.56 -3.33
C PHE A 140 5.32 -3.47 -4.81
N ALA A 141 4.16 -4.02 -5.18
CA ALA A 141 3.71 -4.07 -6.56
C ALA A 141 3.55 -2.68 -7.17
N THR A 142 2.97 -1.74 -6.41
CA THR A 142 2.80 -0.35 -6.83
C THR A 142 4.15 0.36 -6.96
N MET A 143 5.07 0.17 -6.01
CA MET A 143 6.41 0.75 -6.09
C MET A 143 7.19 0.22 -7.30
N TYR A 144 7.11 -1.08 -7.57
CA TYR A 144 7.76 -1.69 -8.72
C TYR A 144 7.18 -1.17 -10.04
N LYS A 145 5.85 -1.10 -10.15
CA LYS A 145 5.15 -0.50 -11.29
C LYS A 145 5.65 0.92 -11.56
N VAL A 146 5.59 1.78 -10.54
CA VAL A 146 5.99 3.18 -10.67
C VAL A 146 7.48 3.31 -11.02
N ALA A 147 8.35 2.49 -10.45
CA ALA A 147 9.77 2.49 -10.82
C ALA A 147 9.99 2.19 -12.32
N LYS A 148 9.23 1.24 -12.89
CA LYS A 148 9.29 0.91 -14.33
C LYS A 148 8.70 2.02 -15.20
N GLU A 149 7.50 2.50 -14.87
CA GLU A 149 6.80 3.53 -15.64
C GLU A 149 7.53 4.88 -15.64
N THR A 150 8.29 5.15 -14.58
CA THR A 150 9.11 6.36 -14.45
C THR A 150 10.52 6.21 -15.03
N ASN A 151 10.81 5.09 -15.70
CA ASN A 151 12.09 4.75 -16.27
C ASN A 151 13.26 4.84 -15.26
N ASN A 152 12.97 4.57 -13.98
CA ASN A 152 14.00 4.50 -12.95
C ASN A 152 14.63 3.10 -12.94
N GLU A 153 15.61 2.89 -13.80
CA GLU A 153 16.26 1.58 -14.00
C GLU A 153 16.81 0.99 -12.70
N LYS A 154 17.40 1.83 -11.81
CA LYS A 154 17.98 1.40 -10.55
C LYS A 154 16.91 0.84 -9.61
N LEU A 155 15.81 1.58 -9.43
CA LEU A 155 14.70 1.13 -8.57
C LEU A 155 13.97 -0.05 -9.22
N SER A 156 13.79 -0.04 -10.53
CA SER A 156 13.17 -1.15 -11.25
C SER A 156 13.95 -2.45 -11.07
N ALA A 157 15.27 -2.44 -11.22
CA ALA A 157 16.13 -3.60 -10.97
C ALA A 157 16.06 -4.06 -9.50
N LYS A 158 16.12 -3.13 -8.55
CA LYS A 158 16.02 -3.42 -7.11
C LYS A 158 14.74 -4.20 -6.76
N TYR A 159 13.61 -3.80 -7.33
CA TYR A 159 12.32 -4.45 -7.04
C TYR A 159 12.11 -5.73 -7.85
N ALA A 160 12.64 -5.80 -9.07
CA ALA A 160 12.65 -7.04 -9.84
C ALA A 160 13.33 -8.20 -9.11
N GLU A 161 14.43 -7.94 -8.41
CA GLU A 161 15.13 -8.94 -7.60
C GLU A 161 14.29 -9.49 -6.42
N LYS A 162 13.21 -8.83 -6.06
CA LYS A 162 12.33 -9.22 -4.93
C LYS A 162 11.09 -9.99 -5.36
N GLU A 163 10.77 -10.04 -6.66
CA GLU A 163 9.53 -10.63 -7.17
C GLU A 163 9.29 -12.04 -6.65
N GLU A 164 10.22 -12.94 -6.88
CA GLU A 164 10.10 -14.34 -6.47
C GLU A 164 10.02 -14.49 -4.93
N THR A 165 10.84 -13.73 -4.22
CA THR A 165 10.88 -13.79 -2.75
C THR A 165 9.54 -13.38 -2.14
N PHE A 166 8.94 -12.30 -2.64
CA PHE A 166 7.68 -11.80 -2.09
C PHE A 166 6.47 -12.61 -2.58
N LEU A 167 6.51 -13.15 -3.79
CA LEU A 167 5.50 -14.10 -4.23
C LEU A 167 5.50 -15.35 -3.34
N ASN A 168 6.65 -15.94 -3.12
CA ASN A 168 6.79 -17.10 -2.24
C ASN A 168 6.31 -16.82 -0.81
N SER A 169 6.51 -15.59 -0.31
CA SER A 169 6.07 -15.21 1.05
C SER A 169 4.55 -15.17 1.21
N ILE A 170 3.80 -14.89 0.16
CA ILE A 170 2.34 -14.90 0.20
C ILE A 170 1.77 -16.28 -0.15
N ASP A 171 2.46 -17.07 -0.96
CA ASP A 171 2.00 -18.38 -1.40
C ASP A 171 1.94 -19.42 -0.27
N ILE A 172 2.67 -19.21 0.82
CA ILE A 172 2.55 -20.07 2.02
C ILE A 172 1.16 -20.02 2.66
N PHE A 173 0.33 -19.03 2.32
CA PHE A 173 -1.06 -18.91 2.77
C PHE A 173 -2.06 -19.62 1.85
N LEU A 174 -1.65 -20.10 0.67
CA LEU A 174 -2.50 -20.84 -0.22
C LEU A 174 -2.95 -22.17 0.41
N ASN A 175 -4.24 -22.42 0.42
CA ASN A 175 -4.80 -23.66 0.93
C ASN A 175 -5.99 -24.14 0.10
N ASN A 176 -6.15 -25.46 0.07
CA ASN A 176 -7.25 -26.17 -0.60
C ASN A 176 -7.90 -27.20 0.31
N GLY A 177 -7.97 -26.93 1.61
CA GLY A 177 -8.42 -27.87 2.64
C GLY A 177 -9.57 -28.80 2.23
N SER A 178 -9.75 -29.88 2.94
CA SER A 178 -10.69 -30.96 2.57
C SER A 178 -12.11 -30.45 2.31
N GLY A 179 -12.71 -30.81 1.16
CA GLY A 179 -14.05 -30.39 0.76
C GLY A 179 -14.16 -29.01 0.11
N ARG A 180 -13.06 -28.29 -0.05
CA ARG A 180 -13.03 -27.00 -0.77
C ARG A 180 -12.88 -27.19 -2.27
N LYS A 181 -13.55 -26.32 -3.06
CA LYS A 181 -13.55 -26.41 -4.52
C LYS A 181 -12.31 -25.79 -5.14
N SER A 182 -11.96 -24.55 -4.71
CA SER A 182 -10.87 -23.79 -5.26
C SER A 182 -9.71 -23.64 -4.28
N LEU A 183 -8.52 -23.48 -4.82
CA LEU A 183 -7.36 -22.99 -4.10
C LEU A 183 -7.54 -21.50 -3.82
N ALA A 184 -7.22 -21.06 -2.60
CA ALA A 184 -7.29 -19.65 -2.21
C ALA A 184 -6.39 -19.38 -1.01
N TYR A 185 -6.13 -18.10 -0.73
CA TYR A 185 -5.35 -17.67 0.42
C TYR A 185 -6.20 -17.73 1.70
N GLY A 186 -5.71 -18.46 2.70
CA GLY A 186 -6.29 -18.46 4.05
C GLY A 186 -5.84 -17.25 4.86
N THR A 187 -6.59 -16.88 5.89
CA THR A 187 -6.22 -15.80 6.80
C THR A 187 -4.85 -16.06 7.43
N TYR A 188 -4.58 -17.33 7.69
CA TYR A 188 -3.32 -17.80 8.26
C TYR A 188 -2.78 -19.03 7.51
N ILE A 189 -1.58 -19.47 7.89
CA ILE A 189 -0.96 -20.65 7.30
C ILE A 189 -1.63 -21.92 7.83
N GLY A 190 -2.22 -22.70 6.93
CA GLY A 190 -2.81 -24.00 7.27
C GLY A 190 -3.90 -24.44 6.32
N PRO A 191 -4.14 -25.77 6.20
CA PRO A 191 -5.02 -26.30 5.15
C PRO A 191 -6.51 -26.05 5.40
N ASN A 192 -6.92 -25.74 6.62
CA ASN A 192 -8.33 -25.60 7.01
C ASN A 192 -8.66 -24.20 7.55
N ASP A 193 -7.79 -23.22 7.31
CA ASP A 193 -8.01 -21.88 7.83
C ASP A 193 -9.15 -21.14 7.10
N GLU A 194 -9.71 -20.12 7.73
CA GLU A 194 -10.75 -19.29 7.14
C GLU A 194 -10.23 -18.59 5.88
N ARG A 195 -11.09 -18.43 4.89
CA ARG A 195 -10.78 -17.75 3.64
C ARG A 195 -11.80 -16.65 3.39
N TYR A 196 -11.28 -15.43 3.31
CA TYR A 196 -12.08 -14.24 3.07
C TYR A 196 -12.01 -13.87 1.60
N TYR A 197 -13.14 -13.52 0.99
CA TYR A 197 -13.17 -13.09 -0.41
C TYR A 197 -12.50 -11.74 -0.61
N ASP A 198 -12.64 -10.81 0.34
CA ASP A 198 -11.97 -9.52 0.29
C ASP A 198 -10.45 -9.64 0.41
N ASP A 199 -9.91 -10.40 1.37
CA ASP A 199 -8.47 -10.65 1.49
C ASP A 199 -7.87 -11.21 0.20
N ASN A 200 -8.59 -12.14 -0.45
CA ASN A 200 -8.13 -12.76 -1.69
C ASN A 200 -8.20 -11.80 -2.88
N VAL A 201 -9.26 -11.03 -3.02
CA VAL A 201 -9.42 -10.15 -4.19
C VAL A 201 -8.35 -9.07 -4.24
N TRP A 202 -7.90 -8.56 -3.09
CA TRP A 202 -6.80 -7.59 -3.05
C TRP A 202 -5.51 -8.19 -3.62
N ILE A 203 -5.17 -9.42 -3.25
CA ILE A 203 -4.03 -10.14 -3.79
C ILE A 203 -4.21 -10.38 -5.30
N GLY A 204 -5.39 -10.82 -5.72
CA GLY A 204 -5.70 -11.07 -7.13
C GLY A 204 -5.56 -9.83 -8.03
N ILE A 205 -5.92 -8.65 -7.53
CA ILE A 205 -5.71 -7.38 -8.23
C ILE A 205 -4.23 -7.11 -8.43
N GLU A 206 -3.39 -7.31 -7.41
CA GLU A 206 -1.96 -7.08 -7.53
C GLU A 206 -1.28 -8.12 -8.44
N MET A 207 -1.75 -9.36 -8.45
CA MET A 207 -1.28 -10.38 -9.41
C MET A 207 -1.60 -9.97 -10.86
N ALA A 208 -2.81 -9.45 -11.12
CA ALA A 208 -3.16 -8.91 -12.43
C ALA A 208 -2.27 -7.70 -12.82
N ASN A 209 -2.00 -6.79 -11.88
CA ASN A 209 -1.11 -5.65 -12.08
C ASN A 209 0.32 -6.08 -12.43
N LEU A 210 0.86 -7.07 -11.71
CA LEU A 210 2.21 -7.58 -11.94
C LEU A 210 2.31 -8.37 -13.26
N TYR A 211 1.28 -9.10 -13.66
CA TYR A 211 1.24 -9.69 -14.98
C TYR A 211 1.28 -8.64 -16.09
N GLU A 212 0.45 -7.59 -15.99
CA GLU A 212 0.46 -6.46 -16.93
C GLU A 212 1.85 -5.82 -17.02
N LEU A 213 2.52 -5.67 -15.88
CA LEU A 213 3.83 -5.01 -15.77
C LEU A 213 4.98 -5.86 -16.35
N THR A 214 4.96 -7.16 -16.11
CA THR A 214 6.12 -8.05 -16.32
C THR A 214 5.94 -9.06 -17.46
N GLY A 215 4.70 -9.39 -17.82
CA GLY A 215 4.38 -10.48 -18.72
C GLY A 215 4.65 -11.88 -18.16
N ASN A 216 4.94 -11.99 -16.83
CA ASN A 216 5.23 -13.26 -16.21
C ASN A 216 3.93 -14.04 -15.96
N GLU A 217 3.73 -15.14 -16.67
CA GLU A 217 2.55 -16.00 -16.62
C GLU A 217 2.21 -16.53 -15.23
N VAL A 218 3.16 -16.61 -14.32
CA VAL A 218 2.93 -17.04 -12.94
C VAL A 218 1.92 -16.11 -12.26
N TYR A 219 2.00 -14.81 -12.49
CA TYR A 219 1.06 -13.84 -11.94
C TYR A 219 -0.35 -13.98 -12.51
N LEU A 220 -0.48 -14.25 -13.81
CA LEU A 220 -1.79 -14.51 -14.41
C LEU A 220 -2.43 -15.79 -13.85
N GLN A 221 -1.63 -16.82 -13.60
CA GLN A 221 -2.11 -18.07 -12.97
C GLN A 221 -2.64 -17.82 -11.55
N HIS A 222 -1.93 -17.00 -10.74
CA HIS A 222 -2.39 -16.61 -9.41
C HIS A 222 -3.65 -15.75 -9.47
N ALA A 223 -3.72 -14.77 -10.38
CA ALA A 223 -4.92 -13.99 -10.60
C ALA A 223 -6.13 -14.88 -10.96
N ASN A 224 -5.95 -15.83 -11.87
CA ASN A 224 -7.01 -16.79 -12.23
C ASN A 224 -7.40 -17.71 -11.07
N THR A 225 -6.44 -18.11 -10.24
CA THR A 225 -6.69 -18.91 -9.03
C THR A 225 -7.62 -18.14 -8.07
N VAL A 226 -7.27 -16.89 -7.78
CA VAL A 226 -8.10 -16.01 -6.95
C VAL A 226 -9.46 -15.77 -7.59
N TRP A 227 -9.51 -15.50 -8.89
CA TRP A 227 -10.78 -15.26 -9.58
C TRP A 227 -11.72 -16.47 -9.51
N ASN A 228 -11.20 -17.68 -9.63
CA ASN A 228 -11.99 -18.90 -9.46
C ASN A 228 -12.60 -19.00 -8.07
N PHE A 229 -11.87 -18.60 -7.03
CA PHE A 229 -12.39 -18.52 -5.67
C PHE A 229 -13.45 -17.41 -5.54
N ILE A 230 -13.19 -16.20 -6.04
CA ILE A 230 -14.13 -15.07 -5.97
C ILE A 230 -15.50 -15.45 -6.59
N LYS A 231 -15.50 -16.15 -7.72
CA LYS A 231 -16.75 -16.63 -8.38
C LYS A 231 -17.60 -17.50 -7.47
N GLU A 232 -17.03 -18.25 -6.55
CA GLU A 232 -17.78 -19.08 -5.59
C GLU A 232 -18.55 -18.23 -4.57
N GLY A 233 -18.09 -17.00 -4.32
CA GLY A 233 -18.74 -16.03 -3.43
C GLY A 233 -19.89 -15.25 -4.07
N ILE A 234 -20.14 -15.44 -5.36
CA ILE A 234 -21.20 -14.73 -6.11
C ILE A 234 -22.44 -15.60 -6.22
N ASP A 235 -23.58 -15.10 -5.80
CA ASP A 235 -24.89 -15.70 -6.03
C ASP A 235 -26.00 -14.62 -6.01
N ASP A 236 -27.25 -15.03 -6.14
CA ASP A 236 -28.42 -14.16 -6.21
C ASP A 236 -29.20 -14.01 -4.88
N VAL A 237 -28.66 -14.52 -3.77
CA VAL A 237 -29.38 -14.56 -2.48
C VAL A 237 -29.85 -13.19 -2.00
N THR A 238 -29.02 -12.14 -2.21
CA THR A 238 -29.40 -10.74 -1.95
C THR A 238 -29.55 -9.91 -3.24
N GLY A 239 -29.76 -10.59 -4.36
CA GLY A 239 -29.81 -9.96 -5.69
C GLY A 239 -28.45 -9.84 -6.39
N GLY A 240 -27.38 -10.42 -5.86
CA GLY A 240 -26.03 -10.38 -6.40
C GLY A 240 -24.95 -10.18 -5.33
N GLY A 241 -23.79 -9.65 -5.75
CA GLY A 241 -22.67 -9.31 -4.88
C GLY A 241 -21.83 -10.50 -4.42
N VAL A 242 -20.78 -10.22 -3.68
CA VAL A 242 -19.80 -11.19 -3.17
C VAL A 242 -19.90 -11.27 -1.65
N TYR A 243 -19.93 -12.48 -1.10
CA TYR A 243 -19.89 -12.71 0.34
C TYR A 243 -18.57 -12.16 0.95
N TRP A 244 -18.58 -11.93 2.27
CA TRP A 244 -17.36 -11.51 2.97
C TRP A 244 -16.34 -12.66 3.03
N LYS A 245 -16.80 -13.84 3.47
CA LYS A 245 -15.98 -15.06 3.56
C LYS A 245 -16.80 -16.30 3.23
N GLU A 246 -16.14 -17.43 3.08
CA GLU A 246 -16.81 -18.72 2.95
C GLU A 246 -17.78 -18.96 4.11
N GLY A 247 -19.00 -19.34 3.78
CA GLY A 247 -20.05 -19.61 4.78
C GLY A 247 -20.66 -18.38 5.45
N ALA A 248 -20.28 -17.15 5.07
CA ALA A 248 -20.94 -15.94 5.56
C ALA A 248 -22.33 -15.77 4.94
N GLU A 249 -23.21 -15.06 5.66
CA GLU A 249 -24.57 -14.73 5.21
C GLU A 249 -24.67 -13.32 4.62
N SER A 250 -23.63 -12.50 4.76
CA SER A 250 -23.61 -11.10 4.33
C SER A 250 -22.73 -10.88 3.11
N LYS A 251 -23.22 -10.05 2.19
CA LYS A 251 -22.49 -9.52 1.05
C LYS A 251 -21.90 -8.18 1.41
N HIS A 252 -20.63 -7.98 1.11
CA HIS A 252 -19.90 -6.78 1.53
C HIS A 252 -19.45 -5.94 0.35
N THR A 253 -19.41 -4.63 0.56
CA THR A 253 -18.86 -3.69 -0.43
C THR A 253 -17.35 -3.97 -0.63
N CYS A 254 -16.61 -4.27 0.45
CA CYS A 254 -15.17 -4.58 0.39
C CYS A 254 -14.82 -5.87 -0.36
N SER A 255 -15.79 -6.76 -0.59
CA SER A 255 -15.60 -7.94 -1.44
C SER A 255 -16.13 -7.70 -2.85
N THR A 256 -17.29 -7.03 -2.97
CA THR A 256 -18.02 -6.91 -4.24
C THR A 256 -17.38 -5.88 -5.18
N ALA A 257 -17.08 -4.68 -4.68
CA ALA A 257 -16.51 -3.62 -5.51
C ALA A 257 -15.08 -3.96 -6.02
N PRO A 258 -14.15 -4.47 -5.18
CA PRO A 258 -12.86 -4.90 -5.70
C PRO A 258 -12.95 -6.13 -6.61
N ALA A 259 -13.97 -7.01 -6.48
CA ALA A 259 -14.21 -8.07 -7.45
C ALA A 259 -14.59 -7.50 -8.82
N ALA A 260 -15.37 -6.40 -8.86
CA ALA A 260 -15.63 -5.70 -10.12
C ALA A 260 -14.33 -5.12 -10.71
N VAL A 261 -13.48 -4.49 -9.90
CA VAL A 261 -12.17 -3.97 -10.33
C VAL A 261 -11.28 -5.10 -10.88
N MET A 262 -11.22 -6.23 -10.17
CA MET A 262 -10.45 -7.39 -10.61
C MET A 262 -10.95 -7.94 -11.95
N ALA A 263 -12.27 -8.06 -12.12
CA ALA A 263 -12.85 -8.47 -13.39
C ALA A 263 -12.52 -7.51 -14.53
N LEU A 264 -12.56 -6.17 -14.30
CA LEU A 264 -12.16 -5.18 -15.30
C LEU A 264 -10.68 -5.33 -15.70
N LYS A 265 -9.79 -5.59 -14.74
CA LYS A 265 -8.38 -5.86 -15.04
C LYS A 265 -8.21 -7.14 -15.86
N LEU A 266 -8.88 -8.21 -15.50
CA LEU A 266 -8.86 -9.45 -16.29
C LEU A 266 -9.43 -9.24 -17.70
N TYR A 267 -10.48 -8.43 -17.85
CA TYR A 267 -10.97 -8.01 -19.17
C TYR A 267 -9.90 -7.26 -19.97
N GLN A 268 -9.23 -6.30 -19.33
CA GLN A 268 -8.17 -5.53 -20.01
C GLN A 268 -7.02 -6.41 -20.48
N LEU A 269 -6.68 -7.46 -19.72
CA LEU A 269 -5.61 -8.41 -20.06
C LEU A 269 -6.02 -9.43 -21.14
N THR A 270 -7.24 -9.96 -21.05
CA THR A 270 -7.68 -11.10 -21.87
C THR A 270 -8.61 -10.75 -23.03
N LYS A 271 -9.30 -9.62 -22.95
CA LYS A 271 -10.39 -9.19 -23.85
C LYS A 271 -11.59 -10.16 -23.86
N ASP A 272 -11.74 -10.98 -22.83
CA ASP A 272 -12.91 -11.84 -22.68
C ASP A 272 -14.08 -11.04 -22.09
N GLU A 273 -15.12 -10.84 -22.91
CA GLU A 273 -16.30 -10.03 -22.57
C GLU A 273 -17.05 -10.53 -21.32
N SER A 274 -16.91 -11.80 -20.98
CA SER A 274 -17.55 -12.35 -19.77
C SER A 274 -17.07 -11.65 -18.48
N TYR A 275 -15.82 -11.19 -18.43
CA TYR A 275 -15.31 -10.40 -17.32
C TYR A 275 -15.94 -9.02 -17.25
N LEU A 276 -16.16 -8.35 -18.39
CA LEU A 276 -16.81 -7.05 -18.44
C LEU A 276 -18.26 -7.13 -17.98
N ASP A 277 -18.99 -8.16 -18.42
CA ASP A 277 -20.38 -8.41 -18.01
C ASP A 277 -20.49 -8.64 -16.49
N ILE A 278 -19.59 -9.47 -15.93
CA ILE A 278 -19.56 -9.70 -14.48
C ILE A 278 -19.22 -8.40 -13.73
N ALA A 279 -18.25 -7.64 -14.21
CA ALA A 279 -17.86 -6.37 -13.60
C ALA A 279 -19.02 -5.37 -13.56
N LYS A 280 -19.76 -5.22 -14.68
CA LYS A 280 -20.95 -4.37 -14.75
C LYS A 280 -22.01 -4.81 -13.75
N ASN A 281 -22.27 -6.12 -13.65
CA ASN A 281 -23.25 -6.67 -12.71
C ASN A 281 -22.86 -6.42 -11.24
N LEU A 282 -21.58 -6.63 -10.89
CA LEU A 282 -21.08 -6.39 -9.53
C LEU A 282 -21.09 -4.88 -9.19
N TYR A 283 -20.74 -4.01 -10.14
CA TYR A 283 -20.83 -2.56 -9.97
C TYR A 283 -22.27 -2.10 -9.77
N SER A 284 -23.21 -2.56 -10.63
CA SER A 284 -24.65 -2.24 -10.51
C SER A 284 -25.20 -2.71 -9.17
N TYR A 285 -24.84 -3.91 -8.71
CA TYR A 285 -25.23 -4.38 -7.39
C TYR A 285 -24.74 -3.45 -6.27
N CYS A 286 -23.47 -3.03 -6.29
CA CYS A 286 -22.98 -2.07 -5.31
C CYS A 286 -23.79 -0.76 -5.33
N LYS A 287 -24.10 -0.25 -6.52
CA LYS A 287 -24.85 0.98 -6.68
C LYS A 287 -26.30 0.86 -6.21
N ASP A 288 -26.99 -0.21 -6.59
CA ASP A 288 -28.43 -0.38 -6.35
C ASP A 288 -28.74 -0.80 -4.90
N VAL A 289 -27.84 -1.56 -4.25
CA VAL A 289 -28.10 -2.17 -2.95
C VAL A 289 -27.28 -1.53 -1.82
N LEU A 290 -26.06 -1.10 -2.10
CA LEU A 290 -25.10 -0.65 -1.07
C LEU A 290 -24.79 0.85 -1.12
N GLN A 291 -25.18 1.59 -2.16
CA GLN A 291 -24.97 3.04 -2.20
C GLN A 291 -26.04 3.79 -1.39
N ASP A 292 -25.63 4.76 -0.59
CA ASP A 292 -26.55 5.73 0.03
C ASP A 292 -26.94 6.79 -1.00
N PRO A 293 -28.22 6.89 -1.39
CA PRO A 293 -28.66 7.87 -2.41
C PRO A 293 -28.56 9.32 -1.95
N ASN A 294 -28.36 9.59 -0.65
CA ASN A 294 -28.28 10.93 -0.11
C ASN A 294 -26.89 11.55 -0.23
N ASP A 295 -25.84 10.73 -0.28
CA ASP A 295 -24.47 11.22 -0.29
C ASP A 295 -23.53 10.44 -1.21
N TYR A 296 -24.03 9.52 -2.04
CA TYR A 296 -23.28 8.69 -2.99
C TYR A 296 -22.19 7.79 -2.39
N LEU A 297 -22.08 7.70 -1.05
CA LEU A 297 -21.14 6.84 -0.38
C LEU A 297 -21.73 5.45 -0.15
N PHE A 298 -20.88 4.47 0.07
CA PHE A 298 -21.30 3.07 0.16
C PHE A 298 -21.35 2.58 1.60
N TYR A 299 -22.43 1.87 1.91
CA TYR A 299 -22.62 1.12 3.14
C TYR A 299 -21.68 -0.09 3.20
N ASP A 300 -21.47 -0.62 4.40
CA ASP A 300 -20.51 -1.70 4.60
C ASP A 300 -21.02 -3.03 4.02
N ASN A 301 -22.21 -3.49 4.42
CA ASN A 301 -22.71 -4.78 4.02
C ASN A 301 -24.25 -4.88 4.05
N VAL A 302 -24.73 -5.96 3.45
CA VAL A 302 -26.14 -6.32 3.44
C VAL A 302 -26.32 -7.82 3.65
N ARG A 303 -27.41 -8.21 4.30
CA ARG A 303 -27.84 -9.60 4.49
C ARG A 303 -29.36 -9.71 4.50
N LEU A 304 -29.87 -10.91 4.33
CA LEU A 304 -31.29 -11.18 4.59
C LEU A 304 -31.62 -11.03 6.07
N SER A 305 -32.81 -10.53 6.37
CA SER A 305 -33.32 -10.45 7.76
C SER A 305 -33.58 -11.84 8.36
N ASN A 306 -33.91 -12.79 7.49
CA ASN A 306 -34.03 -14.23 7.78
C ASN A 306 -33.29 -15.02 6.72
N PRO A 307 -32.11 -15.60 7.00
CA PRO A 307 -31.32 -16.36 6.02
C PRO A 307 -32.04 -17.57 5.40
N SER A 308 -33.05 -18.10 6.09
CA SER A 308 -33.83 -19.22 5.60
C SER A 308 -34.95 -18.83 4.64
N ASP A 309 -35.22 -17.54 4.47
CA ASP A 309 -36.26 -17.01 3.57
C ASP A 309 -35.63 -16.01 2.58
N LYS A 310 -35.44 -16.45 1.34
CA LYS A 310 -34.86 -15.62 0.26
C LYS A 310 -35.68 -14.35 -0.07
N ASN A 311 -36.95 -14.32 0.34
CA ASN A 311 -37.83 -13.16 0.14
C ASN A 311 -37.88 -12.23 1.36
N SER A 312 -37.12 -12.51 2.41
CA SER A 312 -37.09 -11.66 3.58
C SER A 312 -36.43 -10.34 3.26
N GLU A 313 -36.77 -9.30 4.03
CA GLU A 313 -36.20 -7.95 3.87
C GLU A 313 -34.66 -7.93 3.98
N LEU A 314 -34.04 -7.01 3.26
CA LEU A 314 -32.61 -6.78 3.36
C LEU A 314 -32.30 -5.92 4.59
N LYS A 315 -31.33 -6.35 5.39
CA LYS A 315 -30.72 -5.55 6.48
C LYS A 315 -29.37 -5.02 6.03
N VAL A 316 -29.27 -3.69 5.92
CA VAL A 316 -28.06 -3.00 5.50
C VAL A 316 -27.32 -2.46 6.74
N SER A 317 -26.03 -2.77 6.88
CA SER A 317 -25.14 -2.11 7.81
C SER A 317 -24.67 -0.78 7.22
N LYS A 318 -25.08 0.33 7.85
CA LYS A 318 -24.90 1.68 7.29
C LYS A 318 -23.56 2.34 7.62
N ASP A 319 -22.62 1.59 8.16
CA ASP A 319 -21.26 2.08 8.34
C ASP A 319 -20.61 2.43 7.00
N LYS A 320 -19.80 3.48 6.98
CA LYS A 320 -19.16 3.98 5.75
C LYS A 320 -17.67 4.14 5.99
N PHE A 321 -16.89 3.49 5.15
CA PHE A 321 -15.43 3.52 5.19
C PHE A 321 -14.86 4.09 3.88
N THR A 322 -13.67 4.66 3.93
CA THR A 322 -13.05 5.30 2.76
C THR A 322 -12.86 4.29 1.63
N TYR A 323 -12.38 3.07 1.91
CA TYR A 323 -12.16 2.03 0.90
C TYR A 323 -13.45 1.51 0.27
N ASN A 324 -14.55 1.42 1.05
CA ASN A 324 -15.86 0.99 0.56
C ASN A 324 -16.46 1.97 -0.47
N SER A 325 -16.04 3.23 -0.45
CA SER A 325 -16.43 4.20 -1.48
C SER A 325 -15.35 4.37 -2.55
N GLY A 326 -14.09 4.19 -2.20
CA GLY A 326 -12.96 4.29 -3.13
C GLY A 326 -12.95 3.22 -4.22
N GLN A 327 -13.34 1.98 -3.90
CA GLN A 327 -13.33 0.90 -4.89
C GLN A 327 -14.48 1.00 -5.90
N PRO A 328 -15.73 1.32 -5.53
CA PRO A 328 -16.75 1.62 -6.53
C PRO A 328 -16.38 2.82 -7.42
N MET A 329 -15.74 3.85 -6.85
CA MET A 329 -15.22 4.98 -7.64
C MET A 329 -14.19 4.51 -8.69
N LEU A 330 -13.24 3.66 -8.29
CA LEU A 330 -12.25 3.06 -9.19
C LEU A 330 -12.94 2.22 -10.28
N ALA A 331 -13.90 1.36 -9.89
CA ALA A 331 -14.66 0.54 -10.83
C ALA A 331 -15.41 1.39 -11.86
N ALA A 332 -16.07 2.47 -11.41
CA ALA A 332 -16.76 3.42 -12.29
C ALA A 332 -15.78 4.11 -13.27
N ALA A 333 -14.65 4.60 -12.78
CA ALA A 333 -13.62 5.22 -13.63
C ALA A 333 -13.11 4.25 -14.71
N MET A 334 -12.82 2.99 -14.34
CA MET A 334 -12.40 1.96 -15.28
C MET A 334 -13.50 1.58 -16.27
N LEU A 335 -14.76 1.46 -15.83
CA LEU A 335 -15.90 1.22 -16.71
C LEU A 335 -16.05 2.35 -17.74
N TYR A 336 -15.93 3.61 -17.33
CA TYR A 336 -15.93 4.72 -18.27
C TYR A 336 -14.80 4.63 -19.30
N GLN A 337 -13.60 4.32 -18.86
CA GLN A 337 -12.45 4.17 -19.77
C GLN A 337 -12.69 3.08 -20.83
N ILE A 338 -13.35 2.00 -20.45
CA ILE A 338 -13.61 0.85 -21.33
C ILE A 338 -14.81 1.11 -22.23
N THR A 339 -15.93 1.56 -21.67
CA THR A 339 -17.23 1.61 -22.37
C THR A 339 -17.54 2.98 -22.99
N LYS A 340 -16.94 4.05 -22.46
CA LYS A 340 -17.23 5.46 -22.78
C LYS A 340 -18.68 5.88 -22.44
N GLU A 341 -19.35 5.15 -21.57
CA GLU A 341 -20.68 5.48 -21.06
C GLU A 341 -20.54 6.58 -19.99
N GLU A 342 -21.02 7.81 -20.28
CA GLU A 342 -20.86 9.01 -19.44
C GLU A 342 -21.37 8.83 -18.01
N GLN A 343 -22.36 8.01 -17.81
CA GLN A 343 -22.91 7.70 -16.48
C GLN A 343 -21.84 7.22 -15.49
N PHE A 344 -20.88 6.41 -15.94
CA PHE A 344 -19.82 5.91 -15.08
C PHE A 344 -18.84 7.02 -14.66
N LEU A 345 -18.57 7.98 -15.54
CA LEU A 345 -17.76 9.15 -15.18
C LEU A 345 -18.48 10.02 -14.15
N GLU A 346 -19.76 10.31 -14.37
CA GLU A 346 -20.60 11.08 -13.44
C GLU A 346 -20.66 10.40 -12.06
N ASP A 347 -20.84 9.07 -12.03
CA ASP A 347 -20.82 8.30 -10.80
C ASP A 347 -19.48 8.44 -10.06
N ALA A 348 -18.34 8.27 -10.75
CA ALA A 348 -17.03 8.41 -10.15
C ALA A 348 -16.80 9.81 -9.57
N GLN A 349 -17.22 10.87 -10.27
CA GLN A 349 -17.10 12.26 -9.84
C GLN A 349 -17.97 12.55 -8.61
N ASN A 350 -19.22 12.07 -8.58
CA ASN A 350 -20.12 12.24 -7.43
C ASN A 350 -19.58 11.53 -6.18
N ILE A 351 -19.06 10.32 -6.35
CA ILE A 351 -18.44 9.57 -5.25
C ILE A 351 -17.19 10.31 -4.75
N ALA A 352 -16.32 10.78 -5.66
CA ALA A 352 -15.11 11.52 -5.32
C ALA A 352 -15.40 12.78 -4.50
N GLN A 353 -16.39 13.57 -4.94
CA GLN A 353 -16.82 14.78 -4.22
C GLN A 353 -17.34 14.44 -2.81
N SER A 354 -18.09 13.37 -2.68
CA SER A 354 -18.67 12.92 -1.41
C SER A 354 -17.60 12.40 -0.43
N ILE A 355 -16.63 11.65 -0.93
CA ILE A 355 -15.45 11.23 -0.17
C ILE A 355 -14.71 12.46 0.36
N TYR A 356 -14.42 13.41 -0.52
CA TYR A 356 -13.69 14.61 -0.15
C TYR A 356 -14.43 15.41 0.92
N LYS A 357 -15.73 15.63 0.76
CA LYS A 357 -16.58 16.35 1.72
C LYS A 357 -16.63 15.66 3.10
N LYS A 358 -16.65 14.33 3.14
CA LYS A 358 -16.78 13.56 4.38
C LYS A 358 -15.49 13.42 5.15
N TRP A 359 -14.39 13.08 4.50
CA TRP A 359 -13.16 12.65 5.16
C TRP A 359 -12.00 13.65 5.08
N PHE A 360 -12.15 14.78 4.37
CA PHE A 360 -11.14 15.83 4.40
C PHE A 360 -11.61 17.02 5.24
N LYS A 361 -10.68 17.63 5.97
CA LYS A 361 -10.96 18.75 6.87
C LYS A 361 -9.92 19.85 6.69
N ASN A 362 -10.33 21.10 6.89
CA ASN A 362 -9.37 22.20 6.93
C ASN A 362 -8.44 22.04 8.14
N TYR A 363 -7.15 22.19 7.90
CA TYR A 363 -6.09 22.03 8.89
C TYR A 363 -4.96 23.01 8.63
N HIS A 364 -4.59 23.79 9.65
CA HIS A 364 -3.42 24.65 9.56
C HIS A 364 -2.14 23.85 9.84
N SER A 365 -1.34 23.62 8.81
CA SER A 365 -0.04 22.95 8.95
C SER A 365 1.03 23.98 9.33
N SER A 366 1.46 23.98 10.59
CA SER A 366 2.60 24.80 11.02
C SER A 366 3.93 24.36 10.36
N ILE A 367 4.03 23.11 9.92
CA ILE A 367 5.20 22.56 9.23
C ILE A 367 5.28 23.11 7.80
N LEU A 368 4.15 23.10 7.07
CA LEU A 368 4.07 23.61 5.69
C LEU A 368 3.80 25.11 5.64
N ASN A 369 3.55 25.73 6.81
CA ASN A 369 3.20 27.14 6.98
C ASN A 369 2.03 27.60 6.09
N ARG A 370 0.99 26.74 5.99
CA ARG A 370 -0.22 27.02 5.21
C ARG A 370 -1.41 26.15 5.64
N ASP A 371 -2.61 26.56 5.27
CA ASP A 371 -3.81 25.74 5.41
C ASP A 371 -3.86 24.69 4.31
N ILE A 372 -4.26 23.50 4.69
CA ILE A 372 -4.42 22.32 3.81
C ILE A 372 -5.73 21.61 4.13
N MET A 373 -6.26 20.89 3.16
CA MET A 373 -7.29 19.89 3.43
C MET A 373 -6.59 18.58 3.80
N ILE A 374 -6.64 18.24 5.11
CA ILE A 374 -6.03 17.02 5.64
C ILE A 374 -7.04 15.87 5.66
N LEU A 375 -6.61 14.69 5.28
CA LEU A 375 -7.38 13.46 5.39
C LEU A 375 -7.55 13.10 6.88
N SER A 376 -8.78 12.95 7.33
CA SER A 376 -9.12 12.80 8.76
C SER A 376 -9.38 11.36 9.19
N ASP A 377 -9.54 10.42 8.26
CA ASP A 377 -9.61 8.99 8.55
C ASP A 377 -8.21 8.47 8.87
N GLN A 378 -8.08 7.73 9.96
CA GLN A 378 -6.79 7.24 10.47
C GLN A 378 -6.54 5.75 10.11
N ASN A 379 -7.27 5.17 9.18
CA ASN A 379 -6.96 3.85 8.63
C ASN A 379 -6.23 4.02 7.30
N THR A 380 -4.90 4.04 7.36
CA THR A 380 -4.07 4.34 6.17
C THR A 380 -4.28 3.32 5.06
N TRP A 381 -4.51 2.03 5.38
CA TRP A 381 -4.77 1.03 4.36
C TRP A 381 -6.09 1.29 3.62
N PHE A 382 -7.16 1.65 4.35
CA PHE A 382 -8.42 2.05 3.72
C PHE A 382 -8.24 3.27 2.81
N ASN A 383 -7.39 4.19 3.24
CA ASN A 383 -7.09 5.41 2.48
C ASN A 383 -6.24 5.15 1.23
N ALA A 384 -5.32 4.19 1.27
CA ALA A 384 -4.56 3.77 0.08
C ALA A 384 -5.49 3.18 -0.99
N VAL A 385 -6.38 2.29 -0.58
CA VAL A 385 -7.40 1.71 -1.46
C VAL A 385 -8.33 2.76 -2.05
N MET A 386 -8.76 3.75 -1.26
CA MET A 386 -9.52 4.91 -1.76
C MET A 386 -8.71 5.73 -2.77
N PHE A 387 -7.43 5.96 -2.50
CA PHE A 387 -6.57 6.81 -3.31
C PHE A 387 -6.37 6.26 -4.74
N ARG A 388 -6.38 4.94 -4.93
CA ARG A 388 -6.40 4.30 -6.27
C ARG A 388 -7.50 4.89 -7.15
N GLY A 389 -8.71 5.07 -6.61
CA GLY A 389 -9.84 5.65 -7.33
C GLY A 389 -9.63 7.13 -7.69
N PHE A 390 -9.08 7.93 -6.80
CA PHE A 390 -8.76 9.34 -7.11
C PHE A 390 -7.69 9.46 -8.20
N VAL A 391 -6.67 8.60 -8.17
CA VAL A 391 -5.61 8.57 -9.19
C VAL A 391 -6.19 8.24 -10.57
N GLU A 392 -7.04 7.22 -10.63
CA GLU A 392 -7.65 6.79 -11.90
C GLU A 392 -8.62 7.85 -12.43
N LEU A 393 -9.44 8.46 -11.58
CA LEU A 393 -10.33 9.55 -11.96
C LEU A 393 -9.55 10.77 -12.48
N TYR A 394 -8.46 11.16 -11.82
CA TYR A 394 -7.58 12.24 -12.27
C TYR A 394 -7.01 11.99 -13.68
N LYS A 395 -6.65 10.73 -13.99
CA LYS A 395 -6.16 10.37 -15.35
C LYS A 395 -7.21 10.67 -16.43
N ILE A 396 -8.50 10.66 -16.06
CA ILE A 396 -9.63 10.91 -16.97
C ILE A 396 -9.98 12.40 -17.05
N ASP A 397 -10.33 13.02 -15.91
CA ASP A 397 -10.93 14.35 -15.86
C ASP A 397 -9.96 15.50 -15.55
N LYS A 398 -8.72 15.15 -15.16
CA LYS A 398 -7.66 16.09 -14.77
C LYS A 398 -8.02 17.00 -13.58
N ASN A 399 -9.04 16.66 -12.80
CA ASN A 399 -9.38 17.38 -11.58
C ASN A 399 -8.40 17.00 -10.46
N ASP A 400 -7.46 17.89 -10.15
CA ASP A 400 -6.36 17.64 -9.22
C ASP A 400 -6.71 17.91 -7.74
N VAL A 401 -7.90 18.41 -7.44
CA VAL A 401 -8.31 18.81 -6.08
C VAL A 401 -8.12 17.68 -5.07
N TYR A 402 -8.55 16.48 -5.41
CA TYR A 402 -8.53 15.32 -4.52
C TYR A 402 -7.12 14.77 -4.33
N VAL A 403 -6.38 14.62 -5.42
CA VAL A 403 -5.01 14.11 -5.37
C VAL A 403 -4.04 15.11 -4.72
N LYS A 404 -4.26 16.43 -4.91
CA LYS A 404 -3.53 17.49 -4.19
C LYS A 404 -3.79 17.45 -2.68
N ALA A 405 -5.03 17.18 -2.25
CA ALA A 405 -5.36 17.07 -0.83
C ALA A 405 -4.66 15.87 -0.17
N VAL A 406 -4.63 14.71 -0.84
CA VAL A 406 -3.88 13.54 -0.37
C VAL A 406 -2.39 13.86 -0.34
N ARG A 407 -1.81 14.43 -1.40
CA ARG A 407 -0.40 14.83 -1.45
C ARG A 407 -0.03 15.79 -0.30
N ASN A 408 -0.84 16.81 -0.04
CA ASN A 408 -0.59 17.75 1.05
C ASN A 408 -0.64 17.06 2.42
N THR A 409 -1.58 16.13 2.62
CA THR A 409 -1.65 15.29 3.83
C THR A 409 -0.35 14.50 4.00
N MET A 410 0.11 13.83 2.95
CA MET A 410 1.32 13.00 2.98
C MET A 410 2.59 13.83 3.12
N GLU A 411 2.64 15.03 2.55
CA GLU A 411 3.75 15.97 2.74
C GLU A 411 3.87 16.41 4.20
N HIS A 412 2.74 16.78 4.81
CA HIS A 412 2.71 17.11 6.24
C HIS A 412 3.10 15.90 7.10
N ALA A 413 2.53 14.72 6.84
CA ALA A 413 2.82 13.51 7.59
C ALA A 413 4.31 13.13 7.53
N TRP A 414 4.93 13.20 6.34
CA TRP A 414 6.35 12.90 6.17
C TRP A 414 7.28 13.81 6.97
N GLN A 415 6.93 15.07 7.09
CA GLN A 415 7.74 16.07 7.82
C GLN A 415 7.41 16.16 9.31
N SER A 416 6.27 15.59 9.75
CA SER A 416 5.80 15.59 11.14
C SER A 416 6.31 14.38 11.95
N ASN A 417 5.87 14.27 13.21
CA ASN A 417 6.11 13.09 14.04
C ASN A 417 5.28 11.86 13.62
N CYS A 418 4.44 11.97 12.59
CA CYS A 418 3.83 10.80 11.95
C CYS A 418 4.92 9.84 11.47
N ARG A 419 6.06 10.36 10.98
CA ARG A 419 7.23 9.58 10.62
C ARG A 419 8.21 9.46 11.79
N ASN A 420 8.58 8.24 12.13
CA ASN A 420 9.74 7.99 12.97
C ASN A 420 11.01 8.22 12.16
N ARG A 421 11.79 9.22 12.55
CA ARG A 421 12.97 9.64 11.79
C ARG A 421 14.13 8.64 11.84
N LEU A 422 14.16 7.71 12.79
CA LEU A 422 15.19 6.69 12.89
C LEU A 422 14.92 5.47 11.98
N THR A 423 13.64 5.15 11.79
CA THR A 423 13.23 3.94 11.05
C THR A 423 12.49 4.25 9.76
N ASN A 424 12.13 5.51 9.51
CA ASN A 424 11.21 5.98 8.48
C ASN A 424 9.78 5.43 8.55
N LEU A 425 9.47 4.62 9.56
CA LEU A 425 8.13 4.05 9.73
C LEU A 425 7.11 5.14 10.03
N MET A 426 5.90 4.96 9.50
CA MET A 426 4.81 5.92 9.55
C MET A 426 3.71 5.46 10.52
N SER A 427 3.06 6.40 11.19
CA SER A 427 1.87 6.13 12.00
C SER A 427 0.57 6.50 11.27
N ASP A 428 -0.57 5.99 11.74
CA ASP A 428 -1.88 6.35 11.17
C ASP A 428 -2.35 7.78 11.55
N ASP A 429 -1.63 8.47 12.43
CA ASP A 429 -1.92 9.85 12.80
C ASP A 429 -1.18 10.84 11.88
N TYR A 430 -1.80 11.22 10.78
CA TYR A 430 -1.22 12.13 9.79
C TYR A 430 -0.82 13.49 10.37
N THR A 431 -1.43 13.93 11.47
CA THR A 431 -1.08 15.20 12.12
C THR A 431 0.25 15.14 12.87
N GLY A 432 0.72 13.92 13.19
CA GLY A 432 1.92 13.72 14.00
C GLY A 432 1.76 14.14 15.46
N SER A 433 0.53 14.21 15.95
CA SER A 433 0.23 14.60 17.35
C SER A 433 0.52 13.47 18.35
N LYS A 434 0.51 12.22 17.89
CA LYS A 434 0.76 11.03 18.70
C LYS A 434 2.23 10.61 18.60
N ASN A 435 2.75 10.06 19.70
CA ASN A 435 4.08 9.44 19.72
C ASN A 435 3.90 7.92 19.61
N GLU A 436 3.99 7.40 18.38
CA GLU A 436 3.84 5.97 18.10
C GLU A 436 5.05 5.18 18.61
N LYS A 437 4.80 4.00 19.17
CA LYS A 437 5.84 3.09 19.67
C LYS A 437 5.80 1.71 19.04
N LYS A 438 4.77 1.43 18.26
CA LYS A 438 4.55 0.15 17.61
C LYS A 438 3.91 0.37 16.26
N TRP A 439 4.57 -0.09 15.22
CA TRP A 439 4.14 0.09 13.82
C TRP A 439 3.60 -1.24 13.27
N ASN A 440 2.52 -1.15 12.51
CA ASN A 440 1.87 -2.29 11.89
C ASN A 440 2.21 -2.36 10.39
N ILE A 441 2.40 -3.56 9.86
CA ILE A 441 2.80 -3.79 8.46
C ILE A 441 1.77 -3.25 7.45
N LYS A 442 0.46 -3.34 7.74
CA LYS A 442 -0.60 -2.82 6.85
C LYS A 442 -0.45 -1.32 6.61
N THR A 443 -0.23 -0.58 7.70
CA THR A 443 0.01 0.86 7.65
C THR A 443 1.23 1.18 6.79
N GLN A 444 2.32 0.43 6.96
CA GLN A 444 3.55 0.68 6.21
C GLN A 444 3.37 0.40 4.71
N GLY A 445 2.80 -0.77 4.35
CA GLY A 445 2.50 -1.12 2.97
C GLY A 445 1.61 -0.08 2.29
N ALA A 446 0.59 0.40 3.00
CA ALA A 446 -0.32 1.44 2.53
C ALA A 446 0.38 2.79 2.27
N PHE A 447 1.30 3.22 3.14
CA PHE A 447 2.08 4.44 2.89
C PHE A 447 3.01 4.28 1.69
N VAL A 448 3.66 3.13 1.52
CA VAL A 448 4.49 2.86 0.33
C VAL A 448 3.64 2.99 -0.93
N GLU A 449 2.44 2.41 -0.94
CA GLU A 449 1.51 2.51 -2.06
C GLU A 449 1.10 3.95 -2.35
N ILE A 450 0.63 4.71 -1.33
CA ILE A 450 0.21 6.11 -1.50
C ILE A 450 1.37 6.97 -2.01
N PHE A 451 2.57 6.82 -1.44
CA PHE A 451 3.73 7.58 -1.88
C PHE A 451 4.13 7.25 -3.31
N SER A 452 4.08 5.99 -3.70
CA SER A 452 4.36 5.56 -5.08
C SER A 452 3.37 6.17 -6.06
N LEU A 453 2.07 6.14 -5.75
CA LEU A 453 1.02 6.75 -6.59
C LEU A 453 1.15 8.28 -6.68
N ILE A 454 1.54 8.97 -5.60
CA ILE A 454 1.83 10.40 -5.67
C ILE A 454 3.04 10.65 -6.57
N GLY A 455 4.07 9.82 -6.48
CA GLY A 455 5.24 9.90 -7.35
C GLY A 455 4.91 9.68 -8.82
N GLU A 456 3.99 8.77 -9.16
CA GLU A 456 3.42 8.61 -10.52
C GLU A 456 2.76 9.91 -10.99
N LEU A 457 1.93 10.52 -10.15
CA LEU A 457 1.24 11.78 -10.46
C LEU A 457 2.21 12.96 -10.61
N GLU A 458 3.30 13.02 -9.84
CA GLU A 458 4.37 14.02 -9.99
C GLU A 458 5.02 13.93 -11.37
N GLN A 459 5.25 12.72 -11.87
CA GLN A 459 5.81 12.52 -13.21
C GLN A 459 4.83 12.86 -14.33
N LEU A 460 3.53 12.66 -14.10
CA LEU A 460 2.48 13.08 -15.03
C LEU A 460 2.27 14.61 -15.03
N GLY A 461 3.06 15.36 -14.25
CA GLY A 461 2.97 16.82 -14.16
C GLY A 461 1.76 17.34 -13.39
N CYS A 462 1.06 16.49 -12.64
CA CYS A 462 -0.16 16.84 -11.90
C CYS A 462 0.02 18.05 -10.95
N PHE A 463 1.21 18.21 -10.39
CA PHE A 463 1.46 19.19 -9.32
C PHE A 463 2.37 20.35 -9.76
N GLN A 464 2.62 20.50 -11.05
CA GLN A 464 3.33 21.66 -11.60
C GLN A 464 2.40 22.86 -11.57
N GLU A 465 2.85 23.98 -10.98
CA GLU A 465 2.16 25.27 -10.98
C GLU A 465 2.35 26.01 -12.31
#